data_591abb1b8a38a2b1016527e01cedaaa8
#
_entry.id   591abb1b8a38a2b1016527e01cedaaa8
#
_cell.length_a   1.000
_cell.length_b   1.000
_cell.length_c   1.000
_cell.angle_alpha   90.00
_cell.angle_beta   90.00
_cell.angle_gamma   90.00
#
_symmetry.space_group_name_H-M   'P 1'
#
loop_
_entity.id
_entity.type
_entity.pdbx_description
1 polymer ?
#
loop_
_entity_poly.entity_id
_entity_poly.type
_entity_poly.pdbx_seq_one_letter_code
_entity_poly.pdbx_strand_id
1 'polypeptide(L)'
;MRQRQLLVIALLSSMFLFFISCKKEKSFPITEELQSARFDNNGIGKGNVSPEMVLRWNDAASYVVVRTVQLVSAPRIPPFRESHYYAMVNIAVHDALNNIIPKYRTYALNARDKDADPDAAVAQAAHDVIVFFFNKLNPAANVTPQSIQDSIHNLLAKSLNSIPGGEAKTKGIALGAAAAQAIIQNRAGDGFTTAQFPIVQGTLPGQYRSTPPFTANGFYDSPGWGDVRPFGLQSSTQFAVPGPYPINSPEYTADYNEVKSIGCLTCTGAGGRTLDQERIAKFWVESSALGWNKVGKAIAAQENMDAWKTARLFAMLQMSVADAYIACLKAKINYMFWRPYTAIQLGDNDGNPNTVGDATWQVLVSPIPPIADQPSAHAAAGGAASVLLKEFFEKDDFDFSYESSSLPGLPRSYTSFSQAARENSLSRIYVGYHFRKAVDDGEALGKSVGGWVATHSLQEN
;
A
#
# COMPACT_ATOMS: atom_id res chain seq x y z
N MET A 1 -49.03 25.59 67.01
CA MET A 1 -47.79 24.87 67.42
C MET A 1 -47.31 24.05 66.31
N ARG A 2 -46.02 24.15 66.02
CA ARG A 2 -45.23 23.52 64.97
C ARG A 2 -45.25 24.20 63.60
N GLN A 3 -44.25 25.06 63.45
CA GLN A 3 -43.74 25.60 62.20
C GLN A 3 -43.14 24.43 61.33
N ARG A 4 -43.48 24.43 60.06
CA ARG A 4 -42.77 23.67 59.04
C ARG A 4 -41.93 24.63 58.22
N GLN A 5 -40.62 24.51 58.37
CA GLN A 5 -39.65 25.19 57.53
C GLN A 5 -39.66 24.53 56.14
N LEU A 6 -39.87 25.31 55.08
CA LEU A 6 -39.69 24.96 53.71
C LEU A 6 -38.25 25.27 53.33
N LEU A 7 -37.49 24.23 53.02
CA LEU A 7 -36.15 24.31 52.38
C LEU A 7 -36.33 24.56 50.91
N VAL A 8 -35.93 25.73 50.43
CA VAL A 8 -35.83 26.02 49.01
C VAL A 8 -34.45 25.54 48.52
N ILE A 9 -34.40 24.48 47.74
CA ILE A 9 -33.19 24.03 47.06
C ILE A 9 -33.12 24.79 45.73
N ALA A 10 -32.18 25.73 45.62
CA ALA A 10 -31.82 26.40 44.39
C ALA A 10 -30.94 25.46 43.55
N LEU A 11 -31.48 24.93 42.48
CA LEU A 11 -30.72 24.24 41.45
C LEU A 11 -29.95 25.27 40.60
N LEU A 12 -28.66 25.39 40.84
CA LEU A 12 -27.73 26.05 39.91
C LEU A 12 -27.52 25.16 38.69
N SER A 13 -28.19 25.48 37.61
CA SER A 13 -27.94 24.93 36.28
C SER A 13 -26.64 25.53 35.73
N SER A 14 -25.52 24.83 35.88
CA SER A 14 -24.28 25.18 35.19
C SER A 14 -24.38 24.74 33.73
N MET A 15 -24.68 25.70 32.88
CA MET A 15 -24.66 25.59 31.43
C MET A 15 -23.20 25.47 30.94
N PHE A 16 -22.72 24.25 30.78
CA PHE A 16 -21.45 23.99 30.08
C PHE A 16 -21.62 24.33 28.60
N LEU A 17 -21.20 25.52 28.21
CA LEU A 17 -20.98 25.89 26.85
C LEU A 17 -19.78 25.07 26.33
N PHE A 18 -20.05 23.97 25.61
CA PHE A 18 -19.07 23.33 24.76
C PHE A 18 -18.72 24.30 23.62
N PHE A 19 -17.62 25.02 23.78
CA PHE A 19 -16.96 25.60 22.62
C PHE A 19 -16.50 24.47 21.74
N ILE A 20 -17.28 24.14 20.71
CA ILE A 20 -16.80 23.38 19.56
C ILE A 20 -15.81 24.30 18.86
N SER A 21 -14.53 24.17 19.25
CA SER A 21 -13.43 24.71 18.47
C SER A 21 -13.43 23.96 17.15
N CYS A 22 -13.99 24.56 16.12
CA CYS A 22 -13.71 24.19 14.73
C CYS A 22 -12.19 24.34 14.51
N LYS A 23 -11.41 23.31 14.80
CA LYS A 23 -10.08 23.19 14.23
C LYS A 23 -10.31 23.19 12.72
N LYS A 24 -9.94 24.27 12.04
CA LYS A 24 -9.75 24.28 10.59
C LYS A 24 -8.95 23.04 10.24
N GLU A 25 -9.60 22.06 9.63
CA GLU A 25 -8.91 20.92 9.02
C GLU A 25 -7.81 21.51 8.14
N LYS A 26 -6.57 21.18 8.46
CA LYS A 26 -5.47 21.41 7.51
C LYS A 26 -5.83 20.56 6.29
N SER A 27 -6.39 21.21 5.29
CA SER A 27 -6.56 20.62 3.97
C SER A 27 -5.18 20.11 3.54
N PHE A 28 -5.06 18.83 3.27
CA PHE A 28 -3.88 18.30 2.58
C PHE A 28 -3.72 19.11 1.30
N PRO A 29 -2.51 19.66 1.01
CA PRO A 29 -2.34 20.73 0.02
C PRO A 29 -2.37 20.27 -1.43
N ILE A 30 -3.11 19.20 -1.79
CA ILE A 30 -3.28 18.85 -3.21
C ILE A 30 -3.87 20.00 -4.03
N THR A 31 -4.68 20.87 -3.40
CA THR A 31 -5.21 22.04 -4.09
C THR A 31 -4.22 23.18 -4.21
N GLU A 32 -3.23 23.33 -3.31
CA GLU A 32 -2.24 24.41 -3.35
C GLU A 32 -0.90 23.99 -3.96
N GLU A 33 -0.36 22.79 -3.66
CA GLU A 33 0.85 22.28 -4.30
C GLU A 33 0.65 21.93 -5.78
N LEU A 34 -0.53 21.41 -6.17
CA LEU A 34 -0.87 21.21 -7.59
C LEU A 34 -1.12 22.54 -8.34
N GLN A 35 -1.31 23.66 -7.62
CA GLN A 35 -1.48 24.99 -8.20
C GLN A 35 -0.16 25.76 -8.37
N SER A 36 0.91 25.39 -7.69
CA SER A 36 2.17 26.18 -7.67
C SER A 36 3.25 25.70 -8.64
N ALA A 37 3.10 24.57 -9.29
CA ALA A 37 4.02 24.14 -10.35
C ALA A 37 3.83 25.05 -11.58
N ARG A 38 4.69 26.06 -11.73
CA ARG A 38 4.76 26.89 -12.93
C ARG A 38 5.32 26.06 -14.07
N PHE A 39 4.54 25.95 -15.15
CA PHE A 39 4.97 25.34 -16.40
C PHE A 39 5.85 26.34 -17.15
N ASP A 40 7.16 26.22 -17.07
CA ASP A 40 8.08 26.83 -18.03
C ASP A 40 8.17 25.92 -19.27
N ASN A 41 7.26 26.15 -20.22
CA ASN A 41 7.26 25.52 -21.54
C ASN A 41 8.30 26.17 -22.46
N ASN A 42 9.57 26.12 -22.08
CA ASN A 42 10.65 26.53 -22.99
C ASN A 42 11.20 25.31 -23.74
N GLY A 43 10.63 25.06 -24.92
CA GLY A 43 11.35 24.45 -26.06
C GLY A 43 11.91 23.03 -25.88
N ILE A 44 11.20 22.12 -25.18
CA ILE A 44 11.61 20.71 -25.08
C ILE A 44 11.06 19.96 -26.31
N GLY A 45 11.94 19.35 -27.09
CA GLY A 45 11.54 18.53 -28.23
C GLY A 45 10.62 17.37 -27.82
N LYS A 46 9.76 16.88 -28.74
CA LYS A 46 8.72 15.85 -28.51
C LYS A 46 9.20 14.58 -27.74
N GLY A 47 10.48 14.36 -27.59
CA GLY A 47 11.07 13.19 -26.90
C GLY A 47 11.47 13.40 -25.45
N ASN A 48 11.36 14.63 -24.91
CA ASN A 48 11.80 14.97 -23.54
C ASN A 48 10.73 15.77 -22.80
N VAL A 49 9.53 15.17 -22.67
CA VAL A 49 8.38 15.77 -21.97
C VAL A 49 8.60 15.68 -20.46
N SER A 50 8.26 16.77 -19.74
CA SER A 50 8.32 16.83 -18.28
C SER A 50 7.52 15.69 -17.61
N PRO A 51 8.01 15.09 -16.52
CA PRO A 51 7.28 14.07 -15.78
C PRO A 51 6.12 14.63 -14.93
N GLU A 52 5.92 15.94 -14.89
CA GLU A 52 4.97 16.59 -13.98
C GLU A 52 3.54 16.05 -14.08
N MET A 53 3.04 15.81 -15.30
CA MET A 53 1.68 15.27 -15.47
C MET A 53 1.59 13.83 -14.92
N VAL A 54 2.63 13.01 -15.12
CA VAL A 54 2.70 11.66 -14.56
C VAL A 54 2.71 11.70 -13.04
N LEU A 55 3.56 12.56 -12.43
CA LEU A 55 3.65 12.71 -10.97
C LEU A 55 2.35 13.24 -10.38
N ARG A 56 1.72 14.22 -11.01
CA ARG A 56 0.43 14.79 -10.59
C ARG A 56 -0.66 13.73 -10.53
N TRP A 57 -0.77 12.88 -11.52
CA TRP A 57 -1.80 11.83 -11.55
C TRP A 57 -1.44 10.62 -10.67
N ASN A 58 -0.16 10.37 -10.40
CA ASN A 58 0.27 9.45 -9.37
C ASN A 58 -0.13 9.95 -7.97
N ASP A 59 0.01 11.26 -7.70
CA ASP A 59 -0.48 11.88 -6.46
C ASP A 59 -2.00 11.81 -6.35
N ALA A 60 -2.73 12.03 -7.45
CA ALA A 60 -4.18 11.92 -7.48
C ALA A 60 -4.65 10.49 -7.13
N ALA A 61 -3.95 9.46 -7.65
CA ALA A 61 -4.24 8.09 -7.29
C ALA A 61 -4.03 7.83 -5.80
N SER A 62 -2.93 8.33 -5.22
CA SER A 62 -2.64 8.24 -3.78
C SER A 62 -3.66 9.01 -2.93
N TYR A 63 -4.09 10.19 -3.39
CA TYR A 63 -5.11 10.99 -2.73
C TYR A 63 -6.43 10.23 -2.56
N VAL A 64 -6.90 9.53 -3.60
CA VAL A 64 -8.14 8.75 -3.51
C VAL A 64 -8.07 7.71 -2.40
N VAL A 65 -6.95 6.98 -2.30
CA VAL A 65 -6.74 5.97 -1.25
C VAL A 65 -6.75 6.60 0.13
N VAL A 66 -5.89 7.59 0.35
CA VAL A 66 -5.71 8.23 1.66
C VAL A 66 -6.98 8.92 2.14
N ARG A 67 -7.66 9.67 1.27
CA ARG A 67 -8.87 10.41 1.64
C ARG A 67 -10.07 9.50 1.82
N THR A 68 -10.19 8.42 1.06
CA THR A 68 -11.25 7.42 1.29
C THR A 68 -11.14 6.82 2.69
N VAL A 69 -9.92 6.43 3.10
CA VAL A 69 -9.68 5.90 4.46
C VAL A 69 -10.00 6.94 5.55
N GLN A 70 -9.67 8.21 5.32
CA GLN A 70 -9.92 9.29 6.30
C GLN A 70 -11.39 9.67 6.44
N LEU A 71 -12.15 9.68 5.34
CA LEU A 71 -13.53 10.19 5.31
C LEU A 71 -14.58 9.09 5.53
N VAL A 72 -14.24 7.84 5.25
CA VAL A 72 -15.13 6.72 5.46
C VAL A 72 -14.73 6.02 6.77
N SER A 73 -15.63 5.98 7.74
CA SER A 73 -15.44 5.24 9.02
C SER A 73 -15.52 3.72 8.77
N ALA A 74 -14.77 3.25 7.79
CA ALA A 74 -14.72 1.86 7.35
C ALA A 74 -13.30 1.30 7.54
N PRO A 75 -13.15 -0.03 7.55
CA PRO A 75 -11.82 -0.65 7.56
C PRO A 75 -10.90 -0.10 6.48
N ARG A 76 -9.60 -0.10 6.75
CA ARG A 76 -8.58 0.33 5.78
C ARG A 76 -8.75 -0.41 4.46
N ILE A 77 -8.45 0.26 3.37
CA ILE A 77 -8.24 -0.42 2.08
C ILE A 77 -7.05 -1.37 2.26
N PRO A 78 -7.20 -2.66 1.96
CA PRO A 78 -6.08 -3.59 2.10
C PRO A 78 -4.92 -3.24 1.16
N PRO A 79 -3.66 -3.26 1.61
CA PRO A 79 -2.50 -2.86 0.79
C PRO A 79 -2.35 -3.64 -0.52
N PHE A 80 -2.76 -4.90 -0.57
CA PHE A 80 -2.76 -5.69 -1.79
C PHE A 80 -3.80 -5.19 -2.82
N ARG A 81 -4.94 -4.64 -2.37
CA ARG A 81 -5.93 -4.01 -3.24
C ARG A 81 -5.46 -2.64 -3.72
N GLU A 82 -4.77 -1.90 -2.87
CA GLU A 82 -4.12 -0.64 -3.26
C GLU A 82 -3.07 -0.86 -4.34
N SER A 83 -2.19 -1.85 -4.20
CA SER A 83 -1.14 -2.12 -5.19
C SER A 83 -1.71 -2.55 -6.54
N HIS A 84 -2.79 -3.35 -6.56
CA HIS A 84 -3.51 -3.70 -7.78
C HIS A 84 -4.08 -2.46 -8.48
N TYR A 85 -4.71 -1.57 -7.72
CA TYR A 85 -5.21 -0.30 -8.22
C TYR A 85 -4.10 0.58 -8.79
N TYR A 86 -3.00 0.79 -8.04
CA TYR A 86 -1.87 1.58 -8.51
C TYR A 86 -1.22 0.99 -9.77
N ALA A 87 -1.08 -0.33 -9.84
CA ALA A 87 -0.55 -1.00 -11.01
C ALA A 87 -1.40 -0.69 -12.27
N MET A 88 -2.73 -0.80 -12.15
CA MET A 88 -3.61 -0.50 -13.29
C MET A 88 -3.54 0.96 -13.73
N VAL A 89 -3.53 1.92 -12.79
CA VAL A 89 -3.39 3.35 -13.10
C VAL A 89 -2.08 3.64 -13.84
N ASN A 90 -0.96 3.14 -13.29
CA ASN A 90 0.35 3.45 -13.85
C ASN A 90 0.63 2.70 -15.16
N ILE A 91 0.07 1.50 -15.35
CA ILE A 91 0.14 0.78 -16.64
C ILE A 91 -0.63 1.55 -17.72
N ALA A 92 -1.82 2.08 -17.43
CA ALA A 92 -2.56 2.89 -18.40
C ALA A 92 -1.76 4.12 -18.84
N VAL A 93 -1.14 4.82 -17.89
CA VAL A 93 -0.27 5.98 -18.16
C VAL A 93 0.95 5.57 -19.00
N HIS A 94 1.61 4.49 -18.63
CA HIS A 94 2.74 3.94 -19.37
C HIS A 94 2.36 3.59 -20.81
N ASP A 95 1.27 2.88 -21.01
CA ASP A 95 0.82 2.45 -22.31
C ASP A 95 0.40 3.63 -23.20
N ALA A 96 -0.29 4.63 -22.62
CA ALA A 96 -0.67 5.85 -23.34
C ALA A 96 0.58 6.54 -23.93
N LEU A 97 1.62 6.75 -23.12
CA LEU A 97 2.87 7.38 -23.57
C LEU A 97 3.62 6.54 -24.62
N ASN A 98 3.69 5.22 -24.44
CA ASN A 98 4.44 4.34 -25.34
C ASN A 98 3.72 4.06 -26.68
N ASN A 99 2.45 4.43 -26.79
CA ASN A 99 1.73 4.47 -28.06
C ASN A 99 1.93 5.80 -28.82
N ILE A 100 2.50 6.84 -28.17
CA ILE A 100 2.95 8.07 -28.84
C ILE A 100 4.40 7.89 -29.35
N ILE A 101 5.32 7.65 -28.42
CA ILE A 101 6.73 7.35 -28.75
C ILE A 101 7.08 6.02 -28.08
N PRO A 102 7.39 4.96 -28.85
CA PRO A 102 7.58 3.61 -28.34
C PRO A 102 8.99 3.42 -27.76
N LYS A 103 9.26 4.01 -26.60
CA LYS A 103 10.52 3.77 -25.87
C LYS A 103 10.55 2.38 -25.25
N TYR A 104 9.40 1.93 -24.75
CA TYR A 104 9.26 0.67 -24.01
C TYR A 104 8.07 -0.14 -24.54
N ARG A 105 8.10 -1.46 -24.35
CA ARG A 105 6.99 -2.37 -24.68
C ARG A 105 5.75 -2.01 -23.86
N THR A 106 4.61 -1.96 -24.50
CA THR A 106 3.32 -1.75 -23.84
C THR A 106 2.82 -3.02 -23.14
N TYR A 107 1.93 -2.86 -22.19
CA TYR A 107 1.34 -3.97 -21.43
C TYR A 107 -0.01 -4.42 -22.01
N ALA A 108 -0.95 -3.50 -22.24
CA ALA A 108 -2.32 -3.83 -22.62
C ALA A 108 -2.75 -3.18 -23.93
N LEU A 109 -2.28 -1.97 -24.25
CA LEU A 109 -2.65 -1.24 -25.46
C LEU A 109 -1.56 -1.27 -26.50
N ASN A 110 -1.93 -1.59 -27.75
CA ASN A 110 -1.07 -1.44 -28.92
C ASN A 110 -1.84 -0.69 -30.02
N ALA A 111 -1.84 0.66 -29.94
CA ALA A 111 -2.56 1.55 -30.85
C ALA A 111 -1.78 2.86 -31.04
N ARG A 112 -0.98 2.93 -32.11
CA ARG A 112 -0.07 4.03 -32.38
C ARG A 112 -0.78 5.32 -32.79
N ASP A 113 -0.51 6.42 -32.08
CA ASP A 113 -0.80 7.79 -32.52
C ASP A 113 0.34 8.74 -32.13
N LYS A 114 1.30 8.92 -33.03
CA LYS A 114 2.48 9.78 -32.83
C LYS A 114 2.14 11.28 -32.72
N ASP A 115 0.94 11.68 -33.09
CA ASP A 115 0.49 13.07 -33.11
C ASP A 115 -0.32 13.43 -31.87
N ALA A 116 -0.61 12.45 -30.99
CA ALA A 116 -1.30 12.68 -29.75
C ALA A 116 -0.46 13.51 -28.76
N ASP A 117 -1.15 14.35 -27.98
CA ASP A 117 -0.53 15.12 -26.89
C ASP A 117 -0.26 14.19 -25.68
N PRO A 118 0.99 14.11 -25.19
CA PRO A 118 1.33 13.18 -24.11
C PRO A 118 0.68 13.55 -22.76
N ASP A 119 0.57 14.83 -22.42
CA ASP A 119 -0.01 15.25 -21.15
C ASP A 119 -1.52 15.00 -21.11
N ALA A 120 -2.20 15.22 -22.24
CA ALA A 120 -3.62 14.87 -22.37
C ALA A 120 -3.84 13.36 -22.28
N ALA A 121 -2.95 12.57 -22.88
CA ALA A 121 -3.02 11.11 -22.82
C ALA A 121 -2.79 10.59 -21.39
N VAL A 122 -1.80 11.09 -20.67
CA VAL A 122 -1.53 10.76 -19.26
C VAL A 122 -2.73 11.11 -18.37
N ALA A 123 -3.24 12.35 -18.48
CA ALA A 123 -4.33 12.83 -17.65
C ALA A 123 -5.59 12.00 -17.83
N GLN A 124 -5.97 11.71 -19.08
CA GLN A 124 -7.16 10.93 -19.38
C GLN A 124 -7.00 9.46 -18.97
N ALA A 125 -5.84 8.84 -19.24
CA ALA A 125 -5.58 7.44 -18.89
C ALA A 125 -5.68 7.20 -17.38
N ALA A 126 -5.01 8.04 -16.58
CA ALA A 126 -5.06 7.93 -15.13
C ALA A 126 -6.46 8.18 -14.58
N HIS A 127 -7.12 9.27 -15.04
CA HIS A 127 -8.48 9.61 -14.63
C HIS A 127 -9.44 8.46 -14.80
N ASP A 128 -9.50 7.86 -16.00
CA ASP A 128 -10.51 6.85 -16.31
C ASP A 128 -10.32 5.55 -15.51
N VAL A 129 -9.06 5.15 -15.24
CA VAL A 129 -8.80 4.02 -14.34
C VAL A 129 -9.18 4.36 -12.90
N ILE A 130 -8.87 5.57 -12.42
CA ILE A 130 -9.26 6.01 -11.07
C ILE A 130 -10.78 5.98 -10.92
N VAL A 131 -11.52 6.50 -11.91
CA VAL A 131 -13.00 6.48 -11.93
C VAL A 131 -13.55 5.05 -11.95
N PHE A 132 -12.94 4.15 -12.71
CA PHE A 132 -13.32 2.73 -12.70
C PHE A 132 -13.24 2.13 -11.28
N PHE A 133 -12.29 2.58 -10.45
CA PHE A 133 -12.15 2.09 -9.07
C PHE A 133 -13.04 2.81 -8.06
N PHE A 134 -13.76 3.89 -8.42
CA PHE A 134 -14.75 4.45 -7.53
C PHE A 134 -15.73 3.35 -7.08
N ASN A 135 -15.98 3.28 -5.78
CA ASN A 135 -16.82 2.25 -5.15
C ASN A 135 -16.31 0.79 -5.26
N LYS A 136 -15.05 0.58 -5.69
CA LYS A 136 -14.43 -0.75 -5.77
C LYS A 136 -13.20 -0.92 -4.87
N LEU A 137 -12.56 0.19 -4.46
CA LEU A 137 -11.33 0.14 -3.65
C LEU A 137 -11.57 -0.42 -2.25
N ASN A 138 -12.65 0.00 -1.61
CA ASN A 138 -13.00 -0.45 -0.26
C ASN A 138 -14.17 -1.43 -0.30
N PRO A 139 -13.93 -2.75 -0.23
CA PRO A 139 -15.00 -3.74 -0.31
C PRO A 139 -15.95 -3.70 0.91
N ALA A 140 -15.51 -3.18 2.05
CA ALA A 140 -16.33 -3.10 3.25
C ALA A 140 -17.32 -1.92 3.22
N ALA A 141 -16.95 -0.81 2.59
CA ALA A 141 -17.80 0.38 2.47
C ALA A 141 -18.43 0.52 1.08
N ASN A 142 -17.75 0.01 0.04
CA ASN A 142 -18.14 0.11 -1.37
C ASN A 142 -18.56 1.54 -1.80
N VAL A 143 -17.91 2.55 -1.20
CA VAL A 143 -18.23 3.97 -1.42
C VAL A 143 -16.96 4.79 -1.51
N THR A 144 -16.82 5.55 -2.60
CA THR A 144 -15.89 6.67 -2.66
C THR A 144 -16.68 7.96 -2.43
N PRO A 145 -16.35 8.77 -1.41
CA PRO A 145 -17.07 10.01 -1.13
C PRO A 145 -17.17 10.92 -2.35
N GLN A 146 -18.33 11.56 -2.54
CA GLN A 146 -18.59 12.42 -3.70
C GLN A 146 -17.56 13.54 -3.81
N SER A 147 -17.14 14.13 -2.70
CA SER A 147 -16.10 15.17 -2.67
C SER A 147 -14.75 14.72 -3.27
N ILE A 148 -14.41 13.42 -3.13
CA ILE A 148 -13.20 12.84 -3.75
C ILE A 148 -13.45 12.69 -5.25
N GLN A 149 -14.60 12.17 -5.65
CA GLN A 149 -14.97 12.03 -7.07
C GLN A 149 -14.94 13.37 -7.79
N ASP A 150 -15.55 14.40 -7.19
CA ASP A 150 -15.55 15.76 -7.71
C ASP A 150 -14.13 16.33 -7.84
N SER A 151 -13.26 16.04 -6.86
CA SER A 151 -11.85 16.48 -6.90
C SER A 151 -11.10 15.86 -8.07
N ILE A 152 -11.33 14.59 -8.38
CA ILE A 152 -10.70 13.90 -9.51
C ILE A 152 -11.22 14.41 -10.86
N HIS A 153 -12.53 14.62 -11.00
CA HIS A 153 -13.10 15.21 -12.21
C HIS A 153 -12.61 16.64 -12.44
N ASN A 154 -12.55 17.45 -11.38
CA ASN A 154 -12.02 18.81 -11.45
C ASN A 154 -10.52 18.83 -11.81
N LEU A 155 -9.75 17.85 -11.32
CA LEU A 155 -8.34 17.73 -11.68
C LEU A 155 -8.15 17.42 -13.16
N LEU A 156 -8.98 16.54 -13.75
CA LEU A 156 -8.95 16.28 -15.19
C LEU A 156 -9.26 17.57 -15.98
N ALA A 157 -10.34 18.27 -15.62
CA ALA A 157 -10.70 19.52 -16.29
C ALA A 157 -9.57 20.55 -16.24
N LYS A 158 -8.92 20.72 -15.07
CA LYS A 158 -7.76 21.61 -14.90
C LYS A 158 -6.56 21.16 -15.73
N SER A 159 -6.23 19.86 -15.70
CA SER A 159 -5.12 19.29 -16.48
C SER A 159 -5.33 19.52 -17.98
N LEU A 160 -6.52 19.23 -18.48
CA LEU A 160 -6.83 19.43 -19.90
C LEU A 160 -6.87 20.92 -20.29
N ASN A 161 -7.36 21.79 -19.42
CA ASN A 161 -7.42 23.24 -19.69
C ASN A 161 -6.01 23.89 -19.73
N SER A 162 -5.00 23.28 -19.12
CA SER A 162 -3.60 23.76 -19.22
C SER A 162 -2.92 23.41 -20.55
N ILE A 163 -3.52 22.54 -21.36
CA ILE A 163 -3.00 22.08 -22.64
C ILE A 163 -3.64 22.89 -23.78
N PRO A 164 -2.85 23.41 -24.74
CA PRO A 164 -3.39 24.14 -25.88
C PRO A 164 -4.46 23.32 -26.63
N GLY A 165 -5.52 24.00 -27.06
CA GLY A 165 -6.57 23.37 -27.86
C GLY A 165 -6.03 22.93 -29.23
N GLY A 166 -6.65 21.89 -29.83
CA GLY A 166 -6.29 21.40 -31.15
C GLY A 166 -6.37 19.89 -31.32
N GLU A 167 -5.98 19.42 -32.49
CA GLU A 167 -6.08 18.01 -32.86
C GLU A 167 -5.18 17.11 -31.96
N ALA A 168 -3.97 17.53 -31.63
CA ALA A 168 -3.07 16.79 -30.77
C ALA A 168 -3.68 16.49 -29.40
N LYS A 169 -4.30 17.49 -28.76
CA LYS A 169 -5.01 17.31 -27.49
C LYS A 169 -6.17 16.33 -27.63
N THR A 170 -6.99 16.46 -28.69
CA THR A 170 -8.11 15.56 -28.94
C THR A 170 -7.62 14.11 -29.10
N LYS A 171 -6.55 13.89 -29.87
CA LYS A 171 -5.88 12.59 -30.03
C LYS A 171 -5.32 12.08 -28.72
N GLY A 172 -4.69 12.94 -27.89
CA GLY A 172 -4.20 12.58 -26.58
C GLY A 172 -5.29 12.06 -25.65
N ILE A 173 -6.42 12.78 -25.56
CA ILE A 173 -7.58 12.36 -24.80
C ILE A 173 -8.09 10.98 -25.28
N ALA A 174 -8.26 10.81 -26.60
CA ALA A 174 -8.75 9.55 -27.16
C ALA A 174 -7.79 8.37 -26.87
N LEU A 175 -6.47 8.59 -26.99
CA LEU A 175 -5.45 7.60 -26.72
C LEU A 175 -5.38 7.23 -25.24
N GLY A 176 -5.48 8.22 -24.34
CA GLY A 176 -5.54 7.99 -22.89
C GLY A 176 -6.76 7.15 -22.48
N ALA A 177 -7.94 7.50 -23.01
CA ALA A 177 -9.15 6.71 -22.78
C ALA A 177 -9.02 5.27 -23.30
N ALA A 178 -8.41 5.08 -24.48
CA ALA A 178 -8.13 3.75 -25.02
C ALA A 178 -7.18 2.94 -24.14
N ALA A 179 -6.14 3.57 -23.58
CA ALA A 179 -5.19 2.90 -22.67
C ALA A 179 -5.87 2.48 -21.35
N ALA A 180 -6.70 3.34 -20.77
CA ALA A 180 -7.51 2.99 -19.61
C ALA A 180 -8.44 1.81 -19.88
N GLN A 181 -9.18 1.87 -20.99
CA GLN A 181 -10.10 0.80 -21.39
C GLN A 181 -9.37 -0.52 -21.62
N ALA A 182 -8.18 -0.48 -22.23
CA ALA A 182 -7.40 -1.68 -22.52
C ALA A 182 -6.95 -2.41 -21.24
N ILE A 183 -6.43 -1.69 -20.22
CA ILE A 183 -6.03 -2.32 -18.96
C ILE A 183 -7.26 -2.79 -18.16
N ILE A 184 -8.36 -2.06 -18.16
CA ILE A 184 -9.61 -2.48 -17.51
C ILE A 184 -10.11 -3.78 -18.13
N GLN A 185 -10.12 -3.89 -19.45
CA GLN A 185 -10.50 -5.12 -20.15
C GLN A 185 -9.50 -6.25 -19.94
N ASN A 186 -8.20 -5.96 -19.99
CA ASN A 186 -7.15 -6.93 -19.71
C ASN A 186 -7.34 -7.55 -18.33
N ARG A 187 -7.71 -6.74 -17.32
CA ARG A 187 -7.90 -7.20 -15.92
C ARG A 187 -9.34 -7.67 -15.63
N ALA A 188 -10.24 -7.64 -16.61
CA ALA A 188 -11.59 -8.16 -16.42
C ALA A 188 -11.55 -9.66 -16.08
N GLY A 189 -12.19 -10.04 -14.98
CA GLY A 189 -12.23 -11.43 -14.52
C GLY A 189 -10.89 -11.97 -13.97
N ASP A 190 -9.95 -11.11 -13.59
CA ASP A 190 -8.66 -11.53 -13.02
C ASP A 190 -8.76 -12.07 -11.58
N GLY A 191 -9.92 -11.97 -10.94
CA GLY A 191 -10.18 -12.51 -9.60
C GLY A 191 -10.26 -11.47 -8.49
N PHE A 192 -9.84 -10.21 -8.71
CA PHE A 192 -9.75 -9.23 -7.61
C PHE A 192 -11.11 -8.88 -6.97
N THR A 193 -12.22 -9.03 -7.70
CA THR A 193 -13.57 -8.73 -7.20
C THR A 193 -14.20 -9.93 -6.47
N THR A 194 -13.70 -11.13 -6.66
CA THR A 194 -14.25 -12.38 -6.12
C THR A 194 -13.37 -13.03 -5.05
N ALA A 195 -12.30 -12.36 -4.62
CA ALA A 195 -11.31 -12.89 -3.69
C ALA A 195 -11.84 -13.08 -2.26
N GLN A 196 -12.99 -12.49 -1.87
CA GLN A 196 -13.54 -12.58 -0.53
C GLN A 196 -14.52 -13.75 -0.41
N PHE A 197 -14.20 -14.69 0.49
CA PHE A 197 -15.10 -15.79 0.88
C PHE A 197 -14.80 -16.24 2.33
N PRO A 198 -15.70 -16.97 3.01
CA PRO A 198 -15.45 -17.48 4.36
C PRO A 198 -14.35 -18.55 4.39
N ILE A 199 -13.58 -18.59 5.49
CA ILE A 199 -12.62 -19.66 5.77
C ILE A 199 -13.01 -20.43 7.04
N VAL A 200 -12.47 -21.64 7.18
CA VAL A 200 -12.56 -22.41 8.43
C VAL A 200 -11.43 -21.97 9.36
N GLN A 201 -11.78 -21.63 10.60
CA GLN A 201 -10.82 -21.30 11.65
C GLN A 201 -10.13 -22.54 12.20
N GLY A 202 -8.84 -22.44 12.46
CA GLY A 202 -8.08 -23.51 13.11
C GLY A 202 -8.38 -23.61 14.61
N THR A 203 -8.18 -24.80 15.16
CA THR A 203 -8.37 -25.08 16.60
C THR A 203 -7.12 -25.66 17.27
N LEU A 204 -6.17 -26.16 16.48
CA LEU A 204 -4.92 -26.73 16.98
C LEU A 204 -3.80 -25.69 17.06
N PRO A 205 -2.75 -25.92 17.85
CA PRO A 205 -1.52 -25.12 17.81
C PRO A 205 -0.97 -24.97 16.38
N GLY A 206 -0.45 -23.80 16.06
CA GLY A 206 0.05 -23.47 14.72
C GLY A 206 -1.00 -23.05 13.71
N GLN A 207 -2.27 -23.41 13.91
CA GLN A 207 -3.33 -23.07 12.97
C GLN A 207 -3.85 -21.65 13.19
N TYR A 208 -4.09 -20.94 12.08
CA TYR A 208 -4.61 -19.58 12.11
C TYR A 208 -5.98 -19.47 12.77
N ARG A 209 -6.11 -18.48 13.62
CA ARG A 209 -7.37 -18.01 14.21
C ARG A 209 -7.46 -16.52 14.06
N SER A 210 -8.66 -16.02 13.81
CA SER A 210 -8.91 -14.58 13.73
C SER A 210 -8.52 -13.88 15.04
N THR A 211 -7.88 -12.72 14.88
CA THR A 211 -7.45 -11.86 16.01
C THR A 211 -8.45 -10.72 16.21
N PRO A 212 -8.46 -10.06 17.38
CA PRO A 212 -9.33 -8.91 17.61
C PRO A 212 -9.16 -7.80 16.56
N PRO A 213 -10.25 -7.13 16.15
CA PRO A 213 -11.64 -7.27 16.62
C PRO A 213 -12.45 -8.36 15.87
N PHE A 214 -11.81 -9.16 15.05
CA PHE A 214 -12.46 -10.11 14.13
C PHE A 214 -12.71 -11.51 14.72
N THR A 215 -12.35 -11.74 15.98
CA THR A 215 -12.51 -13.04 16.66
C THR A 215 -13.96 -13.56 16.66
N ALA A 216 -14.94 -12.69 16.87
CA ALA A 216 -16.33 -13.07 16.98
C ALA A 216 -16.96 -13.51 15.66
N ASN A 217 -16.52 -12.95 14.52
CA ASN A 217 -17.09 -13.23 13.20
C ASN A 217 -16.16 -14.08 12.30
N GLY A 218 -14.97 -14.43 12.78
CA GLY A 218 -14.03 -15.26 12.04
C GLY A 218 -13.52 -14.64 10.73
N PHE A 219 -13.57 -13.32 10.59
CA PHE A 219 -13.21 -12.64 9.35
C PHE A 219 -11.74 -12.87 8.98
N TYR A 220 -11.51 -13.23 7.72
CA TYR A 220 -10.23 -13.29 7.03
C TYR A 220 -10.33 -12.44 5.76
N ASP A 221 -9.36 -11.56 5.56
CA ASP A 221 -9.41 -10.64 4.43
C ASP A 221 -8.96 -11.33 3.14
N SER A 222 -9.86 -11.35 2.17
CA SER A 222 -9.61 -11.76 0.78
C SER A 222 -8.80 -13.06 0.63
N PRO A 223 -9.26 -14.21 1.17
CA PRO A 223 -8.51 -15.47 1.12
C PRO A 223 -8.20 -15.95 -0.31
N GLY A 224 -8.96 -15.52 -1.31
CA GLY A 224 -8.73 -15.81 -2.72
C GLY A 224 -7.76 -14.86 -3.42
N TRP A 225 -7.15 -13.91 -2.71
CA TRP A 225 -6.26 -12.94 -3.38
C TRP A 225 -5.03 -13.58 -4.03
N GLY A 226 -4.56 -14.71 -3.51
CA GLY A 226 -3.49 -15.49 -4.12
C GLY A 226 -3.84 -16.15 -5.46
N ASP A 227 -5.11 -16.12 -5.85
CA ASP A 227 -5.62 -16.61 -7.14
C ASP A 227 -5.90 -15.48 -8.14
N VAL A 228 -5.69 -14.23 -7.75
CA VAL A 228 -5.71 -13.08 -8.67
C VAL A 228 -4.59 -13.27 -9.69
N ARG A 229 -4.92 -13.05 -10.97
CA ARG A 229 -3.92 -13.17 -12.04
C ARG A 229 -2.80 -12.12 -11.84
N PRO A 230 -1.53 -12.53 -11.73
CA PRO A 230 -0.42 -11.60 -11.58
C PRO A 230 -0.28 -10.62 -12.77
N PHE A 231 0.48 -9.56 -12.58
CA PHE A 231 0.80 -8.58 -13.62
C PHE A 231 2.04 -8.98 -14.44
N GLY A 232 3.11 -9.40 -13.78
CA GLY A 232 4.38 -9.76 -14.42
C GLY A 232 4.81 -11.20 -14.21
N LEU A 233 4.39 -11.84 -13.11
CA LEU A 233 4.65 -13.26 -12.85
C LEU A 233 3.84 -14.16 -13.77
N GLN A 234 4.36 -15.35 -14.06
CA GLN A 234 3.65 -16.39 -14.82
C GLN A 234 2.55 -17.05 -13.96
N SER A 235 2.77 -17.17 -12.65
CA SER A 235 1.79 -17.67 -11.68
C SER A 235 2.10 -17.16 -10.27
N SER A 236 1.11 -17.20 -9.37
CA SER A 236 1.29 -16.86 -7.96
C SER A 236 2.20 -17.84 -7.19
N THR A 237 2.51 -18.98 -7.77
CA THR A 237 3.38 -20.03 -7.19
C THR A 237 4.73 -20.15 -7.89
N GLN A 238 5.08 -19.19 -8.75
CA GLN A 238 6.34 -19.21 -9.52
C GLN A 238 7.59 -19.31 -8.63
N PHE A 239 7.57 -18.69 -7.46
CA PHE A 239 8.64 -18.76 -6.47
C PHE A 239 8.17 -19.52 -5.25
N ALA A 240 8.92 -20.56 -4.86
CA ALA A 240 8.63 -21.35 -3.68
C ALA A 240 8.88 -20.52 -2.40
N VAL A 241 7.97 -20.65 -1.44
CA VAL A 241 8.12 -20.07 -0.10
C VAL A 241 8.23 -21.22 0.89
N PRO A 242 9.25 -21.25 1.77
CA PRO A 242 9.32 -22.26 2.82
C PRO A 242 8.15 -22.16 3.80
N GLY A 243 7.78 -23.29 4.41
CA GLY A 243 6.79 -23.33 5.47
C GLY A 243 7.30 -22.71 6.78
N PRO A 244 6.38 -22.45 7.74
CA PRO A 244 6.77 -22.03 9.08
C PRO A 244 7.59 -23.13 9.77
N TYR A 245 8.40 -22.73 10.78
CA TYR A 245 9.10 -23.71 11.62
C TYR A 245 8.12 -24.59 12.40
N PRO A 246 8.42 -25.86 12.63
CA PRO A 246 7.67 -26.72 13.57
C PRO A 246 7.63 -26.06 14.97
N ILE A 247 6.46 -26.10 15.62
CA ILE A 247 6.25 -25.40 16.91
C ILE A 247 7.24 -25.85 17.99
N ASN A 248 7.62 -27.14 17.98
CA ASN A 248 8.57 -27.70 18.94
C ASN A 248 10.04 -27.55 18.53
N SER A 249 10.34 -26.80 17.48
CA SER A 249 11.72 -26.57 17.05
C SER A 249 12.41 -25.46 17.85
N PRO A 250 13.74 -25.49 17.98
CA PRO A 250 14.53 -24.40 18.59
C PRO A 250 14.36 -23.06 17.85
N GLU A 251 14.25 -23.11 16.52
CA GLU A 251 14.10 -21.94 15.66
C GLU A 251 12.75 -21.25 15.91
N TYR A 252 11.65 -22.01 16.01
CA TYR A 252 10.35 -21.45 16.38
C TYR A 252 10.40 -20.83 17.78
N THR A 253 11.03 -21.51 18.73
CA THR A 253 11.19 -21.01 20.11
C THR A 253 11.95 -19.68 20.13
N ALA A 254 13.01 -19.54 19.32
CA ALA A 254 13.77 -18.29 19.20
C ALA A 254 12.88 -17.17 18.63
N ASP A 255 12.18 -17.40 17.52
CA ASP A 255 11.28 -16.44 16.90
C ASP A 255 10.13 -16.03 17.84
N TYR A 256 9.54 -16.99 18.56
CA TYR A 256 8.50 -16.76 19.55
C TYR A 256 8.98 -15.83 20.66
N ASN A 257 10.12 -16.14 21.29
CA ASN A 257 10.65 -15.36 22.39
C ASN A 257 11.13 -13.98 21.93
N GLU A 258 11.65 -13.85 20.71
CA GLU A 258 11.99 -12.55 20.14
C GLU A 258 10.76 -11.65 20.04
N VAL A 259 9.72 -12.07 19.30
CA VAL A 259 8.55 -11.24 19.10
C VAL A 259 7.79 -10.99 20.41
N LYS A 260 7.79 -11.95 21.33
CA LYS A 260 7.21 -11.79 22.67
C LYS A 260 7.88 -10.67 23.45
N SER A 261 9.23 -10.59 23.40
CA SER A 261 10.00 -9.62 24.18
C SER A 261 9.98 -8.20 23.62
N ILE A 262 9.87 -8.01 22.28
CA ILE A 262 9.99 -6.69 21.66
C ILE A 262 8.73 -6.22 20.91
N GLY A 263 7.78 -7.13 20.62
CA GLY A 263 6.58 -6.84 19.81
C GLY A 263 5.39 -6.34 20.60
N CYS A 264 5.38 -6.40 21.91
CA CYS A 264 4.21 -6.10 22.72
C CYS A 264 4.00 -4.60 22.95
N LEU A 265 2.78 -4.24 23.36
CA LEU A 265 2.38 -2.86 23.67
C LEU A 265 3.27 -2.21 24.75
N THR A 266 3.65 -2.97 25.76
CA THR A 266 4.39 -2.51 26.94
C THR A 266 5.85 -2.92 26.96
N CYS A 267 6.35 -3.60 25.94
CA CYS A 267 7.73 -4.11 25.84
C CYS A 267 8.75 -2.98 25.58
N THR A 268 8.95 -2.10 26.53
CA THR A 268 9.92 -0.99 26.46
C THR A 268 10.92 -1.10 27.59
N GLY A 269 12.15 -0.57 27.42
CA GLY A 269 13.19 -0.59 28.44
C GLY A 269 14.20 -1.75 28.30
N ALA A 270 14.89 -2.09 29.38
CA ALA A 270 15.95 -3.09 29.36
C ALA A 270 15.42 -4.48 28.94
N GLY A 271 15.97 -5.03 27.86
CA GLY A 271 15.55 -6.30 27.27
C GLY A 271 14.30 -6.24 26.36
N GLY A 272 13.67 -5.07 26.24
CA GLY A 272 12.54 -4.83 25.36
C GLY A 272 12.90 -3.99 24.13
N ARG A 273 11.85 -3.49 23.45
CA ARG A 273 11.96 -2.63 22.27
C ARG A 273 12.58 -1.27 22.61
N THR A 274 13.53 -0.82 21.79
CA THR A 274 14.11 0.53 21.89
C THR A 274 13.13 1.58 21.36
N LEU A 275 13.36 2.87 21.68
CA LEU A 275 12.54 3.97 21.17
C LEU A 275 12.59 4.08 19.63
N ASP A 276 13.76 3.82 19.02
CA ASP A 276 13.87 3.83 17.55
C ASP A 276 13.12 2.66 16.93
N GLN A 277 13.22 1.46 17.49
CA GLN A 277 12.41 0.31 17.03
C GLN A 277 10.91 0.57 17.15
N GLU A 278 10.47 1.32 18.17
CA GLU A 278 9.07 1.74 18.28
C GLU A 278 8.67 2.72 17.17
N ARG A 279 9.52 3.68 16.86
CA ARG A 279 9.31 4.62 15.75
C ARG A 279 9.29 3.89 14.41
N ILE A 280 10.21 2.96 14.18
CA ILE A 280 10.24 2.09 13.00
C ILE A 280 8.93 1.31 12.88
N ALA A 281 8.49 0.67 13.96
CA ALA A 281 7.23 -0.09 13.96
C ALA A 281 6.03 0.76 13.56
N LYS A 282 5.88 1.95 14.16
CA LYS A 282 4.78 2.88 13.88
C LYS A 282 4.87 3.50 12.48
N PHE A 283 6.09 3.80 12.01
CA PHE A 283 6.33 4.37 10.68
C PHE A 283 5.86 3.42 9.57
N TRP A 284 6.25 2.14 9.65
CA TRP A 284 5.93 1.12 8.66
C TRP A 284 4.57 0.45 8.85
N VAL A 285 3.66 0.99 9.71
CA VAL A 285 2.24 0.59 9.72
C VAL A 285 1.50 1.10 8.48
N GLU A 286 2.03 2.14 7.84
CA GLU A 286 1.53 2.61 6.55
C GLU A 286 1.44 1.46 5.53
N SER A 287 0.49 1.55 4.60
CA SER A 287 0.44 0.61 3.47
C SER A 287 1.77 0.58 2.72
N SER A 288 2.34 -0.60 2.49
CA SER A 288 3.59 -0.71 1.73
C SER A 288 3.41 -0.24 0.29
N ALA A 289 2.23 -0.42 -0.32
CA ALA A 289 1.96 0.09 -1.67
C ALA A 289 2.08 1.62 -1.72
N LEU A 290 1.52 2.33 -0.73
CA LEU A 290 1.63 3.78 -0.61
C LEU A 290 3.06 4.22 -0.23
N GLY A 291 3.68 3.59 0.78
CA GLY A 291 5.02 3.94 1.24
C GLY A 291 6.05 3.83 0.14
N TRP A 292 6.08 2.70 -0.58
CA TRP A 292 7.01 2.52 -1.70
C TRP A 292 6.67 3.38 -2.92
N ASN A 293 5.40 3.78 -3.11
CA ASN A 293 5.04 4.81 -4.09
C ASN A 293 5.67 6.16 -3.77
N LYS A 294 5.67 6.56 -2.48
CA LYS A 294 6.33 7.78 -2.00
C LYS A 294 7.85 7.71 -2.18
N VAL A 295 8.47 6.55 -1.91
CA VAL A 295 9.91 6.33 -2.20
C VAL A 295 10.18 6.51 -3.69
N GLY A 296 9.41 5.84 -4.56
CA GLY A 296 9.53 6.01 -6.02
C GLY A 296 9.43 7.46 -6.46
N LYS A 297 8.51 8.24 -5.87
CA LYS A 297 8.35 9.66 -6.15
C LYS A 297 9.57 10.48 -5.71
N ALA A 298 10.10 10.24 -4.51
CA ALA A 298 11.28 10.94 -4.01
C ALA A 298 12.49 10.72 -4.92
N ILE A 299 12.70 9.49 -5.39
CA ILE A 299 13.79 9.16 -6.32
C ILE A 299 13.54 9.74 -7.72
N ALA A 300 12.32 9.67 -8.24
CA ALA A 300 11.99 10.23 -9.55
C ALA A 300 12.28 11.74 -9.62
N ALA A 301 12.02 12.45 -8.51
CA ALA A 301 12.33 13.89 -8.39
C ALA A 301 13.86 14.18 -8.37
N GLN A 302 14.66 13.27 -7.80
CA GLN A 302 16.13 13.42 -7.75
C GLN A 302 16.80 13.11 -9.10
N GLU A 303 16.30 12.12 -9.83
CA GLU A 303 16.91 11.56 -11.04
C GLU A 303 16.53 12.33 -12.32
N ASN A 304 15.76 13.40 -12.25
CA ASN A 304 15.42 14.27 -13.38
C ASN A 304 14.90 13.50 -14.62
N MET A 305 14.05 12.48 -14.37
CA MET A 305 13.55 11.58 -15.41
C MET A 305 12.51 12.26 -16.30
N ASP A 306 12.46 11.84 -17.58
CA ASP A 306 11.37 12.25 -18.46
C ASP A 306 10.05 11.52 -18.14
N ALA A 307 8.96 11.91 -18.79
CA ALA A 307 7.64 11.35 -18.55
C ALA A 307 7.58 9.84 -18.82
N TRP A 308 8.26 9.31 -19.85
CA TRP A 308 8.28 7.89 -20.21
C TRP A 308 9.00 7.03 -19.17
N LYS A 309 10.20 7.47 -18.76
CA LYS A 309 10.97 6.76 -17.73
C LYS A 309 10.25 6.79 -16.39
N THR A 310 9.62 7.91 -16.05
CA THR A 310 8.83 8.07 -14.82
C THR A 310 7.60 7.16 -14.84
N ALA A 311 6.84 7.12 -15.93
CA ALA A 311 5.68 6.25 -16.08
C ALA A 311 6.07 4.76 -16.02
N ARG A 312 7.18 4.37 -16.66
CA ARG A 312 7.73 3.00 -16.58
C ARG A 312 8.09 2.64 -15.15
N LEU A 313 8.78 3.53 -14.44
CA LEU A 313 9.16 3.30 -13.03
C LEU A 313 7.94 2.96 -12.18
N PHE A 314 6.91 3.81 -12.19
CA PHE A 314 5.73 3.59 -11.35
C PHE A 314 4.93 2.37 -11.79
N ALA A 315 4.81 2.09 -13.08
CA ALA A 315 4.15 0.89 -13.57
C ALA A 315 4.86 -0.37 -13.07
N MET A 316 6.18 -0.48 -13.26
CA MET A 316 6.96 -1.64 -12.84
C MET A 316 7.01 -1.77 -11.30
N LEU A 317 7.14 -0.67 -10.57
CA LEU A 317 7.15 -0.66 -9.10
C LEU A 317 5.85 -1.23 -8.54
N GLN A 318 4.71 -0.76 -9.02
CA GLN A 318 3.42 -1.21 -8.53
C GLN A 318 3.04 -2.61 -9.03
N MET A 319 3.47 -3.01 -10.24
CA MET A 319 3.36 -4.39 -10.70
C MET A 319 4.13 -5.34 -9.77
N SER A 320 5.38 -5.00 -9.41
CA SER A 320 6.20 -5.85 -8.54
C SER A 320 5.62 -5.97 -7.13
N VAL A 321 5.11 -4.88 -6.57
CA VAL A 321 4.46 -4.88 -5.26
C VAL A 321 3.15 -5.67 -5.29
N ALA A 322 2.33 -5.52 -6.34
CA ALA A 322 1.08 -6.26 -6.51
C ALA A 322 1.33 -7.77 -6.64
N ASP A 323 2.31 -8.16 -7.44
CA ASP A 323 2.66 -9.56 -7.65
C ASP A 323 3.27 -10.20 -6.40
N ALA A 324 4.07 -9.44 -5.64
CA ALA A 324 4.57 -9.89 -4.34
C ALA A 324 3.44 -10.16 -3.35
N TYR A 325 2.41 -9.30 -3.32
CA TYR A 325 1.21 -9.56 -2.51
C TYR A 325 0.45 -10.82 -3.00
N ILE A 326 0.25 -10.98 -4.30
CA ILE A 326 -0.45 -12.15 -4.87
C ILE A 326 0.27 -13.44 -4.47
N ALA A 327 1.58 -13.52 -4.71
CA ALA A 327 2.39 -14.69 -4.37
C ALA A 327 2.43 -14.93 -2.85
N CYS A 328 2.57 -13.88 -2.05
CA CYS A 328 2.58 -13.97 -0.59
C CYS A 328 1.24 -14.47 -0.04
N LEU A 329 0.11 -13.93 -0.51
CA LEU A 329 -1.21 -14.32 -0.03
C LEU A 329 -1.57 -15.76 -0.48
N LYS A 330 -1.04 -16.22 -1.63
CA LYS A 330 -1.13 -17.65 -2.03
C LYS A 330 -0.43 -18.55 -1.03
N ALA A 331 0.79 -18.19 -0.62
CA ALA A 331 1.51 -18.95 0.39
C ALA A 331 0.82 -18.92 1.77
N LYS A 332 0.26 -17.76 2.17
CA LYS A 332 -0.47 -17.61 3.44
C LYS A 332 -1.67 -18.56 3.55
N ILE A 333 -2.45 -18.69 2.48
CA ILE A 333 -3.62 -19.57 2.49
C ILE A 333 -3.21 -21.04 2.48
N ASN A 334 -2.06 -21.37 1.92
CA ASN A 334 -1.52 -22.73 1.93
C ASN A 334 -1.04 -23.17 3.33
N TYR A 335 -0.40 -22.23 4.08
CA TYR A 335 0.14 -22.55 5.39
C TYR A 335 -0.84 -22.31 6.54
N MET A 336 -1.72 -21.30 6.43
CA MET A 336 -2.68 -20.91 7.46
C MET A 336 -2.08 -20.91 8.87
N PHE A 337 -0.89 -20.34 9.01
CA PHE A 337 -0.15 -20.31 10.25
C PHE A 337 -0.61 -19.17 11.16
N TRP A 338 -0.72 -19.43 12.45
CA TRP A 338 -1.20 -18.46 13.43
C TRP A 338 -0.28 -17.25 13.60
N ARG A 339 -0.84 -16.16 14.08
CA ARG A 339 -0.09 -14.93 14.41
C ARG A 339 0.59 -15.04 15.77
N PRO A 340 1.68 -14.29 16.02
CA PRO A 340 2.31 -14.18 17.33
C PRO A 340 1.31 -13.90 18.46
N TYR A 341 0.33 -13.03 18.22
CA TYR A 341 -0.74 -12.73 19.17
C TYR A 341 -1.44 -14.01 19.69
N THR A 342 -1.90 -14.86 18.80
CA THR A 342 -2.57 -16.11 19.16
C THR A 342 -1.59 -17.08 19.81
N ALA A 343 -0.40 -17.22 19.24
CA ALA A 343 0.62 -18.15 19.73
C ALA A 343 1.06 -17.80 21.15
N ILE A 344 1.33 -16.52 21.44
CA ILE A 344 1.81 -16.07 22.74
C ILE A 344 0.72 -16.20 23.80
N GLN A 345 -0.52 -15.85 23.47
CA GLN A 345 -1.63 -16.00 24.43
C GLN A 345 -1.94 -17.48 24.76
N LEU A 346 -1.59 -18.40 23.89
CA LEU A 346 -1.85 -19.84 24.04
C LEU A 346 -0.58 -20.67 24.27
N GLY A 347 0.57 -20.05 24.50
CA GLY A 347 1.87 -20.70 24.56
C GLY A 347 1.96 -21.88 25.54
N ASP A 348 1.31 -21.77 26.70
CA ASP A 348 1.28 -22.85 27.70
C ASP A 348 0.56 -24.12 27.21
N ASN A 349 -0.15 -24.02 26.08
CA ASN A 349 -0.96 -25.12 25.49
C ASN A 349 -0.51 -25.48 24.06
N ASP A 350 0.66 -25.04 23.61
CA ASP A 350 1.14 -25.30 22.24
C ASP A 350 1.96 -26.59 22.09
N GLY A 351 2.32 -27.22 23.23
CA GLY A 351 3.10 -28.44 23.27
C GLY A 351 4.62 -28.23 23.25
N ASN A 352 5.09 -26.98 23.26
CA ASN A 352 6.50 -26.64 23.36
C ASN A 352 6.83 -26.10 24.78
N PRO A 353 7.60 -26.82 25.60
CA PRO A 353 7.88 -26.41 26.97
C PRO A 353 8.73 -25.15 27.06
N ASN A 354 9.33 -24.66 25.96
CA ASN A 354 10.17 -23.49 25.90
C ASN A 354 9.46 -22.21 25.42
N THR A 355 8.15 -22.28 25.15
CA THR A 355 7.27 -21.18 24.76
C THR A 355 6.26 -20.89 25.87
N VAL A 356 6.68 -20.13 26.88
CA VAL A 356 5.81 -19.75 28.01
C VAL A 356 4.75 -18.75 27.52
N GLY A 357 3.47 -19.03 27.79
CA GLY A 357 2.34 -18.18 27.40
C GLY A 357 2.25 -16.86 28.16
N ASP A 358 1.49 -15.91 27.60
CA ASP A 358 1.05 -14.68 28.26
C ASP A 358 -0.33 -14.30 27.72
N ALA A 359 -1.37 -14.65 28.46
CA ALA A 359 -2.77 -14.38 28.07
C ALA A 359 -3.11 -12.89 27.97
N THR A 360 -2.25 -12.01 28.49
CA THR A 360 -2.44 -10.54 28.47
C THR A 360 -1.66 -9.84 27.38
N TRP A 361 -0.81 -10.58 26.63
CA TRP A 361 0.03 -10.03 25.58
C TRP A 361 -0.76 -9.33 24.48
N GLN A 362 -0.39 -8.10 24.16
CA GLN A 362 -1.00 -7.27 23.14
C GLN A 362 0.05 -6.73 22.19
N VAL A 363 -0.25 -6.62 20.91
CA VAL A 363 0.62 -5.99 19.91
C VAL A 363 0.77 -4.49 20.15
N LEU A 364 1.86 -3.90 19.65
CA LEU A 364 2.10 -2.45 19.78
C LEU A 364 1.00 -1.61 19.11
N VAL A 365 0.53 -2.01 17.95
CA VAL A 365 -0.49 -1.28 17.18
C VAL A 365 -1.63 -2.24 16.80
N SER A 366 -2.87 -1.87 17.14
CA SER A 366 -4.07 -2.61 16.78
C SER A 366 -4.86 -1.88 15.69
N PRO A 367 -5.65 -2.57 14.85
CA PRO A 367 -5.83 -4.03 14.79
C PRO A 367 -4.71 -4.77 14.04
N ILE A 368 -4.56 -6.05 14.36
CA ILE A 368 -3.72 -6.98 13.60
C ILE A 368 -4.39 -7.23 12.25
N PRO A 369 -3.65 -7.19 11.11
CA PRO A 369 -4.24 -7.54 9.82
C PRO A 369 -4.86 -8.96 9.84
N PRO A 370 -6.14 -9.11 9.44
CA PRO A 370 -6.87 -10.38 9.55
C PRO A 370 -6.51 -11.35 8.43
N ILE A 371 -5.24 -11.73 8.38
CA ILE A 371 -4.65 -12.73 7.45
C ILE A 371 -3.59 -13.54 8.21
N ALA A 372 -3.29 -14.75 7.74
CA ALA A 372 -2.31 -15.65 8.35
C ALA A 372 -0.88 -15.05 8.44
N ASP A 373 0.00 -15.67 9.28
CA ASP A 373 1.33 -15.12 9.54
C ASP A 373 2.30 -15.30 8.36
N GLN A 374 2.53 -16.53 7.93
CA GLN A 374 3.62 -16.96 7.03
C GLN A 374 3.22 -16.88 5.54
N PRO A 375 4.03 -16.21 4.70
CA PRO A 375 5.10 -15.26 4.95
C PRO A 375 4.59 -13.83 5.21
N SER A 376 5.47 -12.87 5.58
CA SER A 376 5.08 -11.48 5.81
C SER A 376 4.83 -10.72 4.51
N ALA A 377 3.60 -10.22 4.32
CA ALA A 377 3.22 -9.48 3.12
C ALA A 377 3.90 -8.10 3.00
N HIS A 378 4.11 -7.40 4.12
CA HIS A 378 4.88 -6.15 4.14
C HIS A 378 6.34 -6.36 3.74
N ALA A 379 6.98 -7.41 4.27
CA ALA A 379 8.34 -7.76 3.92
C ALA A 379 8.46 -8.14 2.43
N ALA A 380 7.48 -8.88 1.90
CA ALA A 380 7.43 -9.22 0.48
C ALA A 380 7.31 -7.97 -0.41
N ALA A 381 6.42 -7.05 -0.07
CA ALA A 381 6.28 -5.78 -0.80
C ALA A 381 7.56 -4.94 -0.77
N GLY A 382 8.22 -4.84 0.40
CA GLY A 382 9.49 -4.13 0.56
C GLY A 382 10.64 -4.77 -0.23
N GLY A 383 10.75 -6.09 -0.15
CA GLY A 383 11.74 -6.84 -0.94
C GLY A 383 11.57 -6.66 -2.44
N ALA A 384 10.32 -6.70 -2.93
CA ALA A 384 10.02 -6.51 -4.35
C ALA A 384 10.34 -5.09 -4.82
N ALA A 385 9.91 -4.09 -4.06
CA ALA A 385 10.15 -2.69 -4.39
C ALA A 385 11.65 -2.35 -4.41
N SER A 386 12.41 -2.79 -3.39
CA SER A 386 13.83 -2.49 -3.29
C SER A 386 14.66 -3.09 -4.42
N VAL A 387 14.40 -4.35 -4.78
CA VAL A 387 15.13 -5.00 -5.89
C VAL A 387 14.71 -4.39 -7.22
N LEU A 388 13.41 -4.11 -7.42
CA LEU A 388 12.99 -3.42 -8.65
C LEU A 388 13.69 -2.07 -8.81
N LEU A 389 13.73 -1.25 -7.75
CA LEU A 389 14.38 0.07 -7.79
C LEU A 389 15.88 -0.06 -8.05
N LYS A 390 16.55 -1.01 -7.36
CA LYS A 390 17.95 -1.31 -7.58
C LYS A 390 18.25 -1.68 -9.04
N GLU A 391 17.47 -2.60 -9.61
CA GLU A 391 17.68 -3.04 -11.02
C GLU A 391 17.31 -1.92 -12.01
N PHE A 392 16.28 -1.11 -11.72
CA PHE A 392 15.85 0.00 -12.56
C PHE A 392 16.90 1.11 -12.67
N PHE A 393 17.62 1.39 -11.58
CA PHE A 393 18.66 2.40 -11.50
C PHE A 393 20.09 1.84 -11.56
N GLU A 394 20.23 0.52 -11.65
CA GLU A 394 21.51 -0.22 -11.69
C GLU A 394 22.40 0.06 -10.45
N LYS A 395 21.82 0.52 -9.37
CA LYS A 395 22.50 0.79 -8.08
C LYS A 395 21.55 0.69 -6.89
N ASP A 396 22.06 0.31 -5.73
CA ASP A 396 21.29 0.25 -4.47
C ASP A 396 21.46 1.52 -3.64
N ASP A 397 22.61 2.16 -3.74
CA ASP A 397 22.99 3.33 -2.94
C ASP A 397 22.26 4.59 -3.43
N PHE A 398 21.26 4.99 -2.65
CA PHE A 398 20.50 6.22 -2.85
C PHE A 398 20.18 6.85 -1.50
N ASP A 399 20.57 8.11 -1.34
CA ASP A 399 20.14 8.94 -0.22
C ASP A 399 18.73 9.46 -0.48
N PHE A 400 17.79 9.07 0.34
CA PHE A 400 16.42 9.57 0.27
C PHE A 400 15.75 9.63 1.63
N SER A 401 14.70 10.42 1.72
CA SER A 401 13.83 10.45 2.88
C SER A 401 12.38 10.54 2.45
N TYR A 402 11.49 10.00 3.27
CA TYR A 402 10.06 10.21 3.08
C TYR A 402 9.34 10.24 4.43
N GLU A 403 8.10 10.74 4.43
CA GLU A 403 7.24 10.81 5.60
C GLU A 403 6.10 9.81 5.50
N SER A 404 5.96 8.98 6.54
CA SER A 404 4.84 8.05 6.64
C SER A 404 3.57 8.75 7.13
N SER A 405 2.43 8.48 6.50
CA SER A 405 1.13 8.95 6.97
C SER A 405 0.73 8.33 8.32
N SER A 406 1.37 7.23 8.71
CA SER A 406 1.17 6.58 10.01
C SER A 406 1.96 7.24 11.15
N LEU A 407 2.98 8.05 10.84
CA LEU A 407 3.80 8.78 11.81
C LEU A 407 4.15 10.18 11.27
N PRO A 408 3.16 11.08 11.11
CA PRO A 408 3.36 12.39 10.51
C PRO A 408 4.35 13.27 11.33
N GLY A 409 5.13 14.08 10.62
CA GLY A 409 6.12 15.01 11.21
C GLY A 409 7.43 14.34 11.65
N LEU A 410 7.59 13.03 11.42
CA LEU A 410 8.80 12.28 11.75
C LEU A 410 9.30 11.51 10.51
N PRO A 411 9.88 12.19 9.53
CA PRO A 411 10.45 11.53 8.35
C PRO A 411 11.60 10.61 8.73
N ARG A 412 11.84 9.58 7.92
CA ARG A 412 13.00 8.69 8.04
C ARG A 412 13.86 8.79 6.79
N SER A 413 15.16 8.72 6.98
CA SER A 413 16.18 8.82 5.92
C SER A 413 16.90 7.50 5.76
N TYR A 414 17.24 7.16 4.54
CA TYR A 414 17.92 5.93 4.15
C TYR A 414 19.04 6.24 3.17
N THR A 415 20.06 5.41 3.15
CA THR A 415 21.21 5.48 2.24
C THR A 415 21.15 4.42 1.14
N SER A 416 20.16 3.51 1.20
CA SER A 416 19.94 2.52 0.15
C SER A 416 18.50 1.97 0.17
N PHE A 417 18.07 1.41 -0.96
CA PHE A 417 16.79 0.73 -1.06
C PHE A 417 16.73 -0.52 -0.19
N SER A 418 17.83 -1.28 -0.13
CA SER A 418 17.93 -2.47 0.71
C SER A 418 17.85 -2.16 2.20
N GLN A 419 18.43 -1.04 2.66
CA GLN A 419 18.31 -0.58 4.04
C GLN A 419 16.84 -0.29 4.39
N ALA A 420 16.12 0.45 3.55
CA ALA A 420 14.71 0.77 3.78
C ALA A 420 13.84 -0.50 3.78
N ALA A 421 14.09 -1.44 2.87
CA ALA A 421 13.37 -2.72 2.82
C ALA A 421 13.64 -3.57 4.07
N ARG A 422 14.89 -3.62 4.56
CA ARG A 422 15.21 -4.35 5.79
C ARG A 422 14.55 -3.73 7.01
N GLU A 423 14.51 -2.40 7.10
CA GLU A 423 13.79 -1.71 8.18
C GLU A 423 12.28 -1.97 8.11
N ASN A 424 11.68 -1.87 6.91
CA ASN A 424 10.29 -2.25 6.68
C ASN A 424 10.00 -3.69 7.14
N SER A 425 10.90 -4.63 6.83
CA SER A 425 10.78 -6.03 7.21
C SER A 425 10.83 -6.20 8.74
N LEU A 426 11.84 -5.64 9.41
CA LEU A 426 12.01 -5.73 10.87
C LEU A 426 10.88 -5.03 11.64
N SER A 427 10.29 -3.98 11.07
CA SER A 427 9.15 -3.28 11.67
C SER A 427 8.02 -4.22 12.07
N ARG A 428 7.88 -5.35 11.34
CA ARG A 428 6.79 -6.32 11.55
C ARG A 428 6.98 -7.14 12.82
N ILE A 429 8.24 -7.36 13.24
CA ILE A 429 8.57 -7.97 14.52
C ILE A 429 8.34 -6.95 15.63
N TYR A 430 8.84 -5.72 15.45
CA TYR A 430 8.73 -4.64 16.43
C TYR A 430 7.30 -4.22 16.75
N VAL A 431 6.39 -4.36 15.79
CA VAL A 431 4.96 -4.10 16.01
C VAL A 431 4.21 -5.32 16.57
N GLY A 432 4.85 -6.51 16.59
CA GLY A 432 4.27 -7.74 17.12
C GLY A 432 3.40 -8.53 16.14
N TYR A 433 3.46 -8.22 14.84
CA TYR A 433 2.56 -8.85 13.87
C TYR A 433 3.06 -10.17 13.31
N HIS A 434 4.40 -10.39 13.26
CA HIS A 434 5.01 -11.50 12.56
C HIS A 434 6.18 -12.11 13.33
N PHE A 435 6.37 -13.43 13.18
CA PHE A 435 7.59 -14.13 13.52
C PHE A 435 8.72 -13.77 12.55
N ARG A 436 9.99 -13.93 12.99
CA ARG A 436 11.17 -13.63 12.16
C ARG A 436 11.20 -14.46 10.87
N LYS A 437 10.93 -15.74 10.95
CA LYS A 437 10.81 -16.63 9.77
C LYS A 437 9.85 -16.06 8.72
N ALA A 438 8.68 -15.62 9.14
CA ALA A 438 7.70 -15.03 8.23
C ALA A 438 8.23 -13.75 7.56
N VAL A 439 9.01 -12.95 8.29
CA VAL A 439 9.62 -11.72 7.80
C VAL A 439 10.71 -12.01 6.77
N ASP A 440 11.64 -12.90 7.11
CA ASP A 440 12.79 -13.21 6.26
C ASP A 440 12.35 -13.93 4.97
N ASP A 441 11.42 -14.88 5.06
CA ASP A 441 10.86 -15.56 3.88
C ASP A 441 10.04 -14.62 3.01
N GLY A 442 9.29 -13.68 3.62
CA GLY A 442 8.56 -12.67 2.89
C GLY A 442 9.50 -11.75 2.10
N GLU A 443 10.55 -11.26 2.73
CA GLU A 443 11.56 -10.42 2.07
C GLU A 443 12.25 -11.15 0.92
N ALA A 444 12.62 -12.43 1.10
CA ALA A 444 13.22 -13.26 0.07
C ALA A 444 12.29 -13.50 -1.12
N LEU A 445 11.01 -13.82 -0.87
CA LEU A 445 9.98 -13.93 -1.91
C LEU A 445 9.89 -12.62 -2.70
N GLY A 446 9.78 -11.50 -2.00
CA GLY A 446 9.68 -10.19 -2.63
C GLY A 446 10.86 -9.88 -3.53
N LYS A 447 12.09 -10.12 -3.07
CA LYS A 447 13.32 -9.94 -3.87
C LYS A 447 13.28 -10.73 -5.17
N SER A 448 12.80 -11.97 -5.14
CA SER A 448 12.65 -12.81 -6.33
C SER A 448 11.62 -12.23 -7.31
N VAL A 449 10.47 -11.76 -6.78
CA VAL A 449 9.42 -11.13 -7.59
C VAL A 449 9.90 -9.82 -8.23
N GLY A 450 10.54 -8.94 -7.45
CA GLY A 450 11.06 -7.66 -7.96
C GLY A 450 12.09 -7.85 -9.06
N GLY A 451 13.03 -8.79 -8.89
CA GLY A 451 14.03 -9.14 -9.92
C GLY A 451 13.39 -9.69 -11.20
N TRP A 452 12.36 -10.54 -11.06
CA TRP A 452 11.64 -11.06 -12.22
C TRP A 452 10.92 -9.94 -12.99
N VAL A 453 10.16 -9.08 -12.31
CA VAL A 453 9.45 -7.97 -12.96
C VAL A 453 10.43 -7.00 -13.62
N ALA A 454 11.56 -6.69 -12.97
CA ALA A 454 12.59 -5.82 -13.52
C ALA A 454 13.13 -6.32 -14.86
N THR A 455 13.31 -7.63 -15.02
CA THR A 455 13.93 -8.22 -16.20
C THR A 455 12.94 -8.69 -17.26
N HIS A 456 11.64 -8.81 -16.97
CA HIS A 456 10.66 -9.38 -17.90
C HIS A 456 9.51 -8.43 -18.27
N SER A 457 9.33 -7.29 -17.57
CA SER A 457 8.20 -6.39 -17.80
C SER A 457 8.64 -5.08 -18.44
N LEU A 458 7.84 -4.55 -19.36
CA LEU A 458 7.97 -3.21 -19.95
C LEU A 458 9.41 -2.89 -20.43
N GLN A 459 10.06 -3.86 -21.08
CA GLN A 459 11.44 -3.74 -21.57
C GLN A 459 11.55 -2.69 -22.65
N GLU A 460 12.77 -2.19 -22.90
CA GLU A 460 13.08 -1.31 -24.03
C GLU A 460 12.77 -1.98 -25.37
N ASN A 461 12.34 -1.18 -26.36
CA ASN A 461 12.01 -1.66 -27.69
C ASN A 461 13.24 -1.79 -28.58
#